data_93a69c09938b7be01b58518d875ac0b9
#
_entry.id   93a69c09938b7be01b58518d875ac0b9
#
_cell.length_a   1.000
_cell.length_b   1.000
_cell.length_c   1.000
_cell.angle_alpha   90.00
_cell.angle_beta   90.00
_cell.angle_gamma   90.00
#
_symmetry.space_group_name_H-M   'P 1'
#
loop_
_entity.id
_entity.type
_entity.pdbx_description
1 polymer ?
#
loop_
_entity_poly.entity_id
_entity_poly.type
_entity_poly.pdbx_seq_one_letter_code
_entity_poly.pdbx_strand_id
1 'polypeptide(L)'
;MEDCMDNFIDELNKQQKEAVTTTEGYVRIIAGAGTGKTKALTYRYAYLVDELGISTSNILCVTFTNKAAREMSKRIRQMIGDSDTGYICTFHGFCVKLLREDIHAINYPQNFVVMDSEDTEDILKTVYENAHIPVSYTHLR
;
A
#
# COMPACT_ATOMS: atom_id res chain seq x y z
N MET A 1 26.22 -4.10 -18.50
CA MET A 1 25.16 -3.54 -17.64
C MET A 1 24.80 -4.53 -16.51
N GLU A 2 25.68 -5.52 -16.28
CA GLU A 2 25.53 -6.58 -15.24
C GLU A 2 26.12 -6.22 -13.87
N ASP A 3 26.91 -5.16 -13.79
CA ASP A 3 27.79 -4.89 -12.62
C ASP A 3 27.18 -4.04 -11.49
N CYS A 4 25.96 -3.53 -11.65
CA CYS A 4 25.35 -2.66 -10.61
C CYS A 4 24.41 -3.39 -9.64
N MET A 5 23.91 -4.56 -9.98
CA MET A 5 22.82 -5.25 -9.25
C MET A 5 23.27 -6.34 -8.29
N ASP A 6 24.38 -7.01 -8.54
CA ASP A 6 24.96 -7.97 -7.58
C ASP A 6 25.28 -7.31 -6.23
N ASN A 7 25.42 -5.99 -6.22
CA ASN A 7 25.87 -5.22 -5.06
C ASN A 7 24.78 -5.00 -4.01
N PHE A 8 23.48 -4.90 -4.36
CA PHE A 8 22.47 -4.57 -3.36
C PHE A 8 21.94 -5.82 -2.61
N ILE A 9 21.88 -6.98 -3.26
CA ILE A 9 21.51 -8.25 -2.60
C ILE A 9 22.58 -8.67 -1.59
N ASP A 10 23.83 -8.34 -1.82
CA ASP A 10 24.95 -8.68 -0.93
C ASP A 10 24.93 -7.87 0.39
N GLU A 11 24.23 -6.75 0.44
CA GLU A 11 23.99 -6.01 1.67
C GLU A 11 22.97 -6.70 2.63
N LEU A 12 22.34 -7.77 2.18
CA LEU A 12 21.31 -8.49 2.92
C LEU A 12 21.93 -9.65 3.72
N ASN A 13 21.44 -9.86 4.93
CA ASN A 13 21.77 -11.06 5.65
C ASN A 13 21.08 -12.29 5.00
N LYS A 14 21.50 -13.50 5.39
CA LYS A 14 21.02 -14.76 4.80
C LYS A 14 19.49 -14.86 4.77
N GLN A 15 18.82 -14.52 5.89
CA GLN A 15 17.36 -14.61 5.99
C GLN A 15 16.65 -13.54 5.14
N GLN A 16 17.22 -12.33 5.08
CA GLN A 16 16.70 -11.30 4.21
C GLN A 16 16.87 -11.66 2.74
N LYS A 17 18.03 -12.22 2.36
CA LYS A 17 18.28 -12.69 1.00
C LYS A 17 17.28 -13.78 0.61
N GLU A 18 17.05 -14.77 1.46
CA GLU A 18 16.04 -15.80 1.26
C GLU A 18 14.64 -15.19 1.09
N ALA A 19 14.24 -14.24 1.97
CA ALA A 19 12.97 -13.57 1.88
C ALA A 19 12.80 -12.74 0.59
N VAL A 20 13.86 -12.19 0.04
CA VAL A 20 13.87 -11.41 -1.21
C VAL A 20 13.77 -12.30 -2.43
N THR A 21 14.53 -13.40 -2.47
CA THR A 21 14.66 -14.27 -3.66
C THR A 21 13.62 -15.38 -3.75
N THR A 22 12.93 -15.73 -2.65
CA THR A 22 11.82 -16.70 -2.70
C THR A 22 10.58 -16.03 -3.28
N THR A 23 10.33 -16.16 -4.57
CA THR A 23 9.28 -15.45 -5.30
C THR A 23 8.02 -16.26 -5.53
N GLU A 24 8.12 -17.58 -5.42
CA GLU A 24 7.00 -18.48 -5.65
C GLU A 24 6.20 -18.75 -4.35
N GLY A 25 4.90 -18.84 -4.51
CA GLY A 25 3.97 -19.21 -3.45
C GLY A 25 3.77 -18.13 -2.38
N TYR A 26 3.32 -18.55 -1.21
CA TYR A 26 3.03 -17.65 -0.09
C TYR A 26 4.23 -17.56 0.86
N VAL A 27 4.83 -16.38 0.95
CA VAL A 27 5.96 -16.13 1.84
C VAL A 27 5.51 -15.31 3.05
N ARG A 28 5.73 -15.84 4.25
CA ARG A 28 5.46 -15.14 5.51
C ARG A 28 6.76 -14.81 6.24
N ILE A 29 7.01 -13.53 6.46
CA ILE A 29 8.20 -13.03 7.17
C ILE A 29 7.81 -12.66 8.60
N ILE A 30 8.41 -13.34 9.58
CA ILE A 30 8.25 -13.05 11.01
C ILE A 30 9.53 -12.40 11.51
N ALA A 31 9.44 -11.15 11.94
CA ALA A 31 10.62 -10.38 12.34
C ALA A 31 10.27 -9.30 13.38
N GLY A 32 11.15 -9.10 14.36
CA GLY A 32 11.02 -8.07 15.40
C GLY A 32 11.11 -6.63 14.85
N ALA A 33 10.91 -5.65 15.72
CA ALA A 33 11.16 -4.26 15.36
C ALA A 33 12.65 -4.03 15.07
N GLY A 34 12.98 -3.17 14.11
CA GLY A 34 14.37 -2.85 13.76
C GLY A 34 15.15 -3.90 12.97
N THR A 35 14.58 -5.06 12.68
CA THR A 35 15.27 -6.17 11.99
C THR A 35 15.41 -5.98 10.46
N GLY A 36 14.92 -4.87 9.92
CA GLY A 36 15.02 -4.57 8.48
C GLY A 36 13.89 -5.13 7.63
N LYS A 37 12.70 -5.42 8.19
CA LYS A 37 11.52 -5.89 7.41
C LYS A 37 11.22 -5.01 6.20
N THR A 38 11.17 -3.70 6.41
CA THR A 38 10.92 -2.75 5.32
C THR A 38 12.05 -2.78 4.28
N LYS A 39 13.31 -2.94 4.71
CA LYS A 39 14.44 -3.13 3.80
C LYS A 39 14.21 -4.37 2.94
N ALA A 40 13.92 -5.51 3.54
CA ALA A 40 13.66 -6.75 2.80
C ALA A 40 12.50 -6.61 1.79
N LEU A 41 11.39 -5.96 2.16
CA LEU A 41 10.27 -5.72 1.23
C LEU A 41 10.66 -4.79 0.07
N THR A 42 11.43 -3.74 0.33
CA THR A 42 11.90 -2.81 -0.71
C THR A 42 12.82 -3.54 -1.69
N TYR A 43 13.74 -4.35 -1.17
CA TYR A 43 14.67 -5.13 -1.98
C TYR A 43 13.96 -6.24 -2.75
N ARG A 44 12.95 -6.88 -2.15
CA ARG A 44 12.12 -7.86 -2.87
C ARG A 44 11.38 -7.21 -4.04
N TYR A 45 10.86 -5.99 -3.86
CA TYR A 45 10.21 -5.25 -4.94
C TYR A 45 11.20 -4.97 -6.09
N ALA A 46 12.38 -4.44 -5.78
CA ALA A 46 13.42 -4.19 -6.76
C ALA A 46 13.84 -5.49 -7.48
N TYR A 47 14.02 -6.58 -6.75
CA TYR A 47 14.35 -7.89 -7.31
C TYR A 47 13.29 -8.40 -8.31
N LEU A 48 12.00 -8.23 -7.99
CA LEU A 48 10.90 -8.61 -8.89
C LEU A 48 10.94 -7.82 -10.20
N VAL A 49 11.25 -6.52 -10.12
CA VAL A 49 11.26 -5.63 -11.29
C VAL A 49 12.54 -5.83 -12.12
N ASP A 50 13.70 -5.76 -11.49
CA ASP A 50 14.97 -5.67 -12.17
C ASP A 50 15.51 -7.05 -12.59
N GLU A 51 15.41 -8.06 -11.72
CA GLU A 51 15.91 -9.41 -12.01
C GLU A 51 14.90 -10.28 -12.76
N LEU A 52 13.64 -10.22 -12.35
CA LEU A 52 12.60 -11.06 -12.95
C LEU A 52 11.80 -10.35 -14.05
N GLY A 53 12.06 -9.09 -14.32
CA GLY A 53 11.40 -8.31 -15.36
C GLY A 53 9.89 -8.13 -15.15
N ILE A 54 9.41 -8.25 -13.91
CA ILE A 54 7.99 -8.11 -13.62
C ILE A 54 7.60 -6.64 -13.71
N SER A 55 6.61 -6.34 -14.56
CA SER A 55 6.10 -4.97 -14.68
C SER A 55 5.60 -4.45 -13.33
N THR A 56 5.93 -3.22 -13.01
CA THR A 56 5.46 -2.52 -11.80
C THR A 56 3.93 -2.49 -11.68
N SER A 57 3.22 -2.47 -12.81
CA SER A 57 1.75 -2.56 -12.87
C SER A 57 1.18 -3.89 -12.33
N ASN A 58 1.99 -4.94 -12.30
CA ASN A 58 1.60 -6.26 -11.80
C ASN A 58 2.00 -6.49 -10.34
N ILE A 59 2.56 -5.47 -9.67
CA ILE A 59 2.99 -5.56 -8.28
C ILE A 59 2.11 -4.66 -7.41
N LEU A 60 1.44 -5.25 -6.44
CA LEU A 60 0.71 -4.54 -5.40
C LEU A 60 1.50 -4.59 -4.10
N CYS A 61 1.89 -3.42 -3.60
CA CYS A 61 2.55 -3.25 -2.31
C CYS A 61 1.68 -2.42 -1.36
N VAL A 62 1.21 -3.05 -0.28
CA VAL A 62 0.26 -2.42 0.65
C VAL A 62 0.92 -2.16 1.99
N THR A 63 0.66 -0.98 2.54
CA THR A 63 1.12 -0.56 3.86
C THR A 63 -0.05 -0.06 4.72
N PHE A 64 0.17 0.08 6.04
CA PHE A 64 -0.87 0.60 6.93
C PHE A 64 -1.01 2.12 6.89
N THR A 65 0.07 2.85 6.60
CA THR A 65 0.04 4.32 6.64
C THR A 65 0.51 4.95 5.35
N ASN A 66 -0.05 6.09 5.01
CA ASN A 66 0.38 6.88 3.85
C ASN A 66 1.86 7.33 3.95
N LYS A 67 2.36 7.55 5.17
CA LYS A 67 3.77 7.87 5.42
C LYS A 67 4.65 6.69 5.02
N ALA A 68 4.32 5.47 5.45
CA ALA A 68 5.08 4.27 5.10
C ALA A 68 5.03 3.98 3.59
N ALA A 69 3.88 4.17 2.95
CA ALA A 69 3.75 4.01 1.49
C ALA A 69 4.65 4.99 0.73
N ARG A 70 4.65 6.26 1.11
CA ARG A 70 5.53 7.29 0.50
C ARG A 70 7.01 7.01 0.72
N GLU A 71 7.38 6.59 1.92
CA GLU A 71 8.78 6.25 2.24
C GLU A 71 9.24 5.02 1.45
N MET A 72 8.40 4.00 1.34
CA MET A 72 8.69 2.79 0.55
C MET A 72 8.81 3.14 -0.93
N SER A 73 7.89 3.89 -1.50
CA SER A 73 7.95 4.34 -2.89
C SER A 73 9.22 5.14 -3.19
N LYS A 74 9.62 6.06 -2.28
CA LYS A 74 10.87 6.80 -2.42
C LYS A 74 12.09 5.89 -2.46
N ARG A 75 12.16 4.90 -1.58
CA ARG A 75 13.28 3.95 -1.52
C ARG A 75 13.35 3.07 -2.77
N ILE A 76 12.20 2.59 -3.24
CA ILE A 76 12.12 1.77 -4.45
C ILE A 76 12.61 2.58 -5.66
N ARG A 77 12.14 3.82 -5.83
CA ARG A 77 12.62 4.69 -6.92
C ARG A 77 14.12 4.94 -6.88
N GLN A 78 14.71 5.02 -5.71
CA GLN A 78 16.16 5.16 -5.56
C GLN A 78 16.93 3.91 -6.04
N MET A 79 16.29 2.74 -6.03
CA MET A 79 16.90 1.47 -6.44
C MET A 79 16.67 1.18 -7.92
N ILE A 80 15.43 1.28 -8.40
CA ILE A 80 15.06 0.93 -9.78
C ILE A 80 15.03 2.12 -10.74
N GLY A 81 15.43 3.30 -10.27
CA GLY A 81 15.29 4.55 -11.02
C GLY A 81 13.91 5.20 -10.86
N ASP A 82 13.72 6.34 -11.53
CA ASP A 82 12.48 7.16 -11.41
C ASP A 82 11.32 6.60 -12.26
N SER A 83 11.23 5.27 -12.32
CA SER A 83 10.16 4.57 -13.00
C SER A 83 8.86 4.66 -12.22
N ASP A 84 7.73 4.46 -12.88
CA ASP A 84 6.45 4.30 -12.19
C ASP A 84 6.54 3.10 -11.22
N THR A 85 6.26 3.35 -9.95
CA THR A 85 6.31 2.33 -8.89
C THR A 85 4.98 1.58 -8.74
N GLY A 86 4.07 1.68 -9.70
CA GLY A 86 2.81 0.95 -9.70
C GLY A 86 1.95 1.22 -8.45
N TYR A 87 1.44 0.15 -7.85
CA TYR A 87 0.51 0.24 -6.72
C TYR A 87 1.23 0.11 -5.37
N ILE A 88 1.96 1.16 -4.94
CA ILE A 88 2.48 1.28 -3.57
C ILE A 88 1.60 2.24 -2.79
N CYS A 89 0.70 1.72 -1.97
CA CYS A 89 -0.33 2.52 -1.30
C CYS A 89 -0.78 1.88 0.03
N THR A 90 -1.69 2.55 0.73
CA THR A 90 -2.41 1.92 1.83
C THR A 90 -3.52 1.02 1.30
N PHE A 91 -4.01 0.11 2.12
CA PHE A 91 -5.15 -0.75 1.76
C PHE A 91 -6.36 0.10 1.34
N HIS A 92 -6.68 1.14 2.11
CA HIS A 92 -7.75 2.08 1.76
C HIS A 92 -7.49 2.78 0.42
N GLY A 93 -6.26 3.25 0.19
CA GLY A 93 -5.88 3.89 -1.08
C GLY A 93 -6.01 2.95 -2.28
N PHE A 94 -5.68 1.67 -2.11
CA PHE A 94 -5.89 0.66 -3.14
C PHE A 94 -7.39 0.44 -3.42
N CYS A 95 -8.21 0.30 -2.37
CA CYS A 95 -9.66 0.15 -2.53
C CYS A 95 -10.29 1.35 -3.27
N VAL A 96 -9.86 2.57 -2.98
CA VAL A 96 -10.34 3.76 -3.68
C VAL A 96 -9.98 3.72 -5.17
N LYS A 97 -8.76 3.31 -5.51
CA LYS A 97 -8.37 3.16 -6.93
C LYS A 97 -9.22 2.11 -7.64
N LEU A 98 -9.35 0.93 -7.05
CA LEU A 98 -10.16 -0.15 -7.59
C LEU A 98 -11.61 0.27 -7.79
N LEU A 99 -12.21 0.92 -6.78
CA LEU A 99 -13.58 1.41 -6.88
C LEU A 99 -13.75 2.48 -7.97
N ARG A 100 -12.77 3.36 -8.16
CA ARG A 100 -12.85 4.37 -9.23
C ARG A 100 -12.81 3.77 -10.62
N GLU A 101 -12.18 2.62 -10.78
CA GLU A 101 -12.14 1.89 -12.05
C GLU A 101 -13.45 1.11 -12.28
N ASP A 102 -13.92 0.36 -11.28
CA ASP A 102 -14.95 -0.66 -11.47
C ASP A 102 -16.31 -0.37 -10.79
N ILE A 103 -16.46 0.73 -10.05
CA ILE A 103 -17.67 1.01 -9.27
C ILE A 103 -18.93 1.14 -10.14
N HIS A 104 -18.76 1.44 -11.43
CA HIS A 104 -19.86 1.47 -12.39
C HIS A 104 -20.56 0.11 -12.54
N ALA A 105 -19.88 -1.00 -12.26
CA ALA A 105 -20.45 -2.35 -12.30
C ALA A 105 -21.58 -2.56 -11.28
N ILE A 106 -21.63 -1.75 -10.23
CA ILE A 106 -22.70 -1.74 -9.23
C ILE A 106 -23.63 -0.51 -9.38
N ASN A 107 -23.61 0.15 -10.53
CA ASN A 107 -24.39 1.35 -10.84
C ASN A 107 -24.17 2.52 -9.87
N TYR A 108 -22.94 2.66 -9.34
CA TYR A 108 -22.56 3.78 -8.48
C TYR A 108 -21.68 4.76 -9.26
N PRO A 109 -21.82 6.09 -9.05
CA PRO A 109 -21.05 7.08 -9.79
C PRO A 109 -19.55 7.04 -9.42
N GLN A 110 -18.69 7.19 -10.41
CA GLN A 110 -17.23 7.18 -10.20
C GLN A 110 -16.70 8.40 -9.42
N ASN A 111 -17.46 9.49 -9.38
CA ASN A 111 -17.11 10.73 -8.67
C ASN A 111 -17.52 10.71 -7.18
N PHE A 112 -17.56 9.52 -6.56
CA PHE A 112 -17.87 9.40 -5.15
C PHE A 112 -16.83 10.08 -4.26
N VAL A 113 -17.27 10.56 -3.10
CA VAL A 113 -16.42 11.13 -2.05
C VAL A 113 -16.15 10.06 -1.01
N VAL A 114 -14.89 9.97 -0.59
CA VAL A 114 -14.51 9.13 0.55
C VAL A 114 -14.63 9.98 1.80
N MET A 115 -15.58 9.63 2.66
CA MET A 115 -15.81 10.32 3.93
C MET A 115 -14.88 9.79 5.00
N ASP A 116 -14.40 10.67 5.85
CA ASP A 116 -13.73 10.29 7.09
C ASP A 116 -14.74 10.19 8.27
N SER A 117 -14.23 9.99 9.46
CA SER A 117 -15.08 9.87 10.66
C SER A 117 -15.78 11.18 11.01
N GLU A 118 -15.13 12.32 10.78
CA GLU A 118 -15.66 13.65 11.07
C GLU A 118 -16.77 13.99 10.08
N ASP A 119 -16.55 13.77 8.78
CA ASP A 119 -17.56 13.92 7.74
C ASP A 119 -18.80 13.06 8.04
N THR A 120 -18.60 11.82 8.51
CA THR A 120 -19.68 10.89 8.85
C THR A 120 -20.50 11.41 10.04
N GLU A 121 -19.85 11.92 11.07
CA GLU A 121 -20.51 12.51 12.25
C GLU A 121 -21.33 13.73 11.87
N ASP A 122 -20.84 14.59 11.02
CA ASP A 122 -21.53 15.83 10.60
C ASP A 122 -22.76 15.53 9.73
N ILE A 123 -22.64 14.55 8.83
CA ILE A 123 -23.79 14.08 8.05
C ILE A 123 -24.86 13.48 8.99
N LEU A 124 -24.44 12.63 9.93
CA LEU A 124 -25.37 12.04 10.89
C LEU A 124 -26.08 13.10 11.74
N LYS A 125 -25.37 14.12 12.24
CA LYS A 125 -26.00 15.26 12.95
C LYS A 125 -27.09 15.91 12.08
N THR A 126 -26.76 16.23 10.84
CA THR A 126 -27.70 16.83 9.90
C THR A 126 -28.93 15.96 9.66
N VAL A 127 -28.75 14.64 9.51
CA VAL A 127 -29.85 13.70 9.34
C VAL A 127 -30.76 13.65 10.58
N TYR A 128 -30.15 13.60 11.78
CA TYR A 128 -30.91 13.59 13.04
C TYR A 128 -31.67 14.89 13.28
N GLU A 129 -31.05 16.04 13.00
CA GLU A 129 -31.71 17.34 13.07
C GLU A 129 -32.96 17.42 12.16
N ASN A 130 -32.80 17.00 10.90
CA ASN A 130 -33.89 16.98 9.93
C ASN A 130 -35.02 16.01 10.30
N ALA A 131 -34.67 14.92 10.96
CA ALA A 131 -35.64 13.94 11.45
C ALA A 131 -36.27 14.29 12.82
N HIS A 132 -35.86 15.44 13.41
CA HIS A 132 -36.26 15.87 14.75
C HIS A 132 -35.99 14.81 15.85
N ILE A 133 -34.93 14.04 15.68
CA ILE A 133 -34.48 13.02 16.65
C ILE A 133 -33.46 13.66 17.58
N PRO A 134 -33.71 13.65 18.92
CA PRO A 134 -32.72 14.20 19.86
C PRO A 134 -31.45 13.33 19.86
N VAL A 135 -30.32 13.94 19.51
CA VAL A 135 -29.00 13.26 19.48
C VAL A 135 -28.45 13.21 20.89
N SER A 136 -28.43 12.04 21.50
CA SER A 136 -27.61 11.78 22.68
C SER A 136 -26.22 11.39 22.24
N TYR A 137 -25.22 12.26 22.43
CA TYR A 137 -23.83 12.09 21.98
C TYR A 137 -23.09 10.88 22.58
N THR A 138 -23.74 10.07 23.41
CA THR A 138 -23.11 8.97 24.16
C THR A 138 -23.05 7.63 23.42
N HIS A 139 -23.58 7.50 22.21
CA HIS A 139 -23.68 6.22 21.50
C HIS A 139 -23.04 6.14 20.09
N LEU A 140 -22.23 7.13 19.70
CA LEU A 140 -21.48 7.08 18.45
C LEU A 140 -20.01 6.64 18.70
N ARG A 141 -19.85 5.50 19.36
CA ARG A 141 -18.56 4.79 19.41
C ARG A 141 -18.67 3.43 18.79
#